data_c94ee198be03d1d94743d42cbe9dca1d
#
_entry.id   c94ee198be03d1d94743d42cbe9dca1d
#
_cell.length_a   1.000
_cell.length_b   1.000
_cell.length_c   1.000
_cell.angle_alpha   90.00
_cell.angle_beta   90.00
_cell.angle_gamma   90.00
#
_symmetry.space_group_name_H-M   'P 1'
#
loop_
_entity.id
_entity.type
_entity.pdbx_description
1 polymer ?
#
loop_
_entity_poly.entity_id
_entity_poly.type
_entity_poly.pdbx_seq_one_letter_code
_entity_poly.pdbx_strand_id
1 'polypeptide(L)'
;MKLILGTVGSPNTKYEDLEKIFDTVYDHYGKETIIDTGHGYMKKDDDNNAETYIGRWIKERGLTPEKDVKVIDKVGLWYNENKDGERKIQDPSEILDEIYQRLGFMPETILIHALKDAKTISDEKYLELAQLIEDTADIKESGFSAHMEFEPLIMWLQKLKEFSKQKYAMLPYSVLSDIPNIWHDAQGKHFSQEKNIYGIDVWPNCTKEGFKVAKDLGYETIIMIPREQGKIKQISYAPLWQNWCFRYACDNEFADYIAESSLNPAHIKEDIAIAEGEWYHPTNREGLRDKIISESEELGNW
;
A
#
# COMPACT_ATOMS: atom_id res chain seq x y z
N MET A 1 15.00 5.33 3.37
CA MET A 1 13.90 4.45 2.87
C MET A 1 13.64 4.79 1.42
N LYS A 2 13.23 3.85 0.58
CA LYS A 2 12.94 4.10 -0.84
C LYS A 2 11.44 4.25 -1.07
N LEU A 3 11.04 5.24 -1.88
CA LEU A 3 9.65 5.42 -2.25
C LEU A 3 9.27 4.49 -3.41
N ILE A 4 8.11 3.86 -3.30
CA ILE A 4 7.40 3.15 -4.35
C ILE A 4 6.23 4.03 -4.80
N LEU A 5 6.10 4.26 -6.11
CA LEU A 5 4.98 5.02 -6.63
C LEU A 5 3.71 4.18 -6.65
N GLY A 6 2.76 4.49 -5.79
CA GLY A 6 1.42 3.91 -5.80
C GLY A 6 0.50 4.56 -6.85
N THR A 7 -0.40 3.79 -7.42
CA THR A 7 -1.27 4.24 -8.53
C THR A 7 -2.77 4.16 -8.22
N VAL A 8 -3.16 4.02 -6.97
CA VAL A 8 -4.58 3.87 -6.58
C VAL A 8 -5.49 5.01 -7.06
N GLY A 9 -4.97 6.22 -7.22
CA GLY A 9 -5.70 7.39 -7.72
C GLY A 9 -5.79 7.50 -9.25
N SER A 10 -5.03 6.70 -9.99
CA SER A 10 -4.86 6.79 -11.45
C SER A 10 -6.15 6.75 -12.26
N PRO A 11 -7.14 5.88 -11.95
CA PRO A 11 -8.37 5.78 -12.75
C PRO A 11 -9.21 7.06 -12.80
N ASN A 12 -8.95 8.00 -11.92
CA ASN A 12 -9.65 9.29 -11.86
C ASN A 12 -8.90 10.44 -12.54
N THR A 13 -7.77 10.15 -13.19
CA THR A 13 -6.84 11.13 -13.72
C THR A 13 -6.62 10.91 -15.21
N LYS A 14 -6.32 11.97 -15.93
CA LYS A 14 -5.94 11.88 -17.35
C LYS A 14 -4.56 11.28 -17.47
N TYR A 15 -4.34 10.52 -18.53
CA TYR A 15 -3.04 9.89 -18.80
C TYR A 15 -1.89 10.92 -18.81
N GLU A 16 -2.07 12.06 -19.44
CA GLU A 16 -1.04 13.11 -19.57
C GLU A 16 -0.59 13.70 -18.21
N ASP A 17 -1.43 13.61 -17.18
CA ASP A 17 -1.08 14.04 -15.84
C ASP A 17 -0.35 12.93 -15.08
N LEU A 18 -0.74 11.66 -15.30
CA LEU A 18 -0.04 10.50 -14.74
C LEU A 18 1.33 10.31 -15.37
N GLU A 19 1.47 10.53 -16.68
CA GLU A 19 2.76 10.51 -17.37
C GLU A 19 3.79 11.39 -16.67
N LYS A 20 3.41 12.61 -16.28
CA LYS A 20 4.29 13.53 -15.53
C LYS A 20 4.71 12.96 -14.16
N ILE A 21 3.82 12.20 -13.51
CA ILE A 21 4.11 11.54 -12.24
C ILE A 21 5.11 10.41 -12.45
N PHE A 22 4.86 9.53 -13.43
CA PHE A 22 5.78 8.46 -13.77
C PHE A 22 7.16 8.99 -14.15
N ASP A 23 7.21 10.01 -15.00
CA ASP A 23 8.46 10.69 -15.38
C ASP A 23 9.18 11.29 -14.16
N THR A 24 8.46 11.94 -13.25
CA THR A 24 9.05 12.51 -12.05
C THR A 24 9.78 11.48 -11.20
N VAL A 25 9.20 10.30 -11.02
CA VAL A 25 9.82 9.22 -10.24
C VAL A 25 10.95 8.57 -11.03
N TYR A 26 10.75 8.37 -12.33
CA TYR A 26 11.77 7.75 -13.19
C TYR A 26 13.00 8.67 -13.39
N ASP A 27 12.81 9.97 -13.51
CA ASP A 27 13.91 10.95 -13.59
C ASP A 27 14.77 10.95 -12.33
N HIS A 28 14.17 10.62 -11.18
CA HIS A 28 14.88 10.52 -9.90
C HIS A 28 15.59 9.18 -9.71
N TYR A 29 14.86 8.07 -9.88
CA TYR A 29 15.37 6.73 -9.56
C TYR A 29 15.95 5.97 -10.76
N GLY A 30 15.65 6.42 -11.99
CA GLY A 30 16.06 5.69 -13.20
C GLY A 30 15.58 4.24 -13.18
N LYS A 31 16.49 3.31 -13.42
CA LYS A 31 16.21 1.86 -13.44
C LYS A 31 15.81 1.26 -12.09
N GLU A 32 15.96 2.01 -11.02
CA GLU A 32 15.51 1.59 -9.71
C GLU A 32 14.06 2.01 -9.41
N THR A 33 13.36 2.59 -10.36
CA THR A 33 11.95 2.94 -10.23
C THR A 33 11.11 1.71 -9.96
N ILE A 34 10.24 1.80 -8.95
CA ILE A 34 9.25 0.78 -8.62
C ILE A 34 7.87 1.44 -8.67
N ILE A 35 6.96 0.85 -9.44
CA ILE A 35 5.56 1.28 -9.53
C ILE A 35 4.70 0.19 -8.91
N ASP A 36 3.85 0.56 -7.96
CA ASP A 36 2.86 -0.29 -7.32
C ASP A 36 1.48 -0.03 -7.91
N THR A 37 0.84 -1.09 -8.36
CA THR A 37 -0.51 -1.06 -8.90
C THR A 37 -1.37 -2.20 -8.36
N GLY A 38 -2.54 -2.39 -8.90
CA GLY A 38 -3.43 -3.48 -8.57
C GLY A 38 -4.57 -3.61 -9.55
N HIS A 39 -4.93 -4.83 -9.88
CA HIS A 39 -5.99 -5.16 -10.83
C HIS A 39 -7.32 -4.45 -10.52
N GLY A 40 -7.63 -4.20 -9.26
CA GLY A 40 -8.83 -3.46 -8.84
C GLY A 40 -8.75 -1.92 -9.01
N TYR A 41 -7.63 -1.37 -9.48
CA TYR A 41 -7.47 0.08 -9.63
C TYR A 41 -8.03 0.55 -10.98
N MET A 42 -9.35 0.43 -11.15
CA MET A 42 -10.07 0.79 -12.37
C MET A 42 -11.41 1.46 -12.06
N LYS A 43 -11.93 2.24 -13.02
CA LYS A 43 -13.36 2.58 -13.09
C LYS A 43 -14.12 1.44 -13.76
N LYS A 44 -15.32 1.16 -13.28
CA LYS A 44 -16.14 0.00 -13.64
C LYS A 44 -16.44 -0.15 -15.15
N ASP A 45 -16.39 0.92 -15.93
CA ASP A 45 -16.83 0.96 -17.33
C ASP A 45 -15.79 1.59 -18.28
N ASP A 46 -14.49 1.61 -17.90
CA ASP A 46 -13.51 2.39 -18.62
C ASP A 46 -12.23 1.59 -18.87
N ASP A 47 -11.71 1.65 -20.11
CA ASP A 47 -10.36 1.19 -20.47
C ASP A 47 -9.25 1.96 -19.72
N ASN A 48 -9.64 2.99 -18.96
CA ASN A 48 -8.78 3.82 -18.16
C ASN A 48 -8.52 3.16 -16.78
N ASN A 49 -7.58 2.26 -16.73
CA ASN A 49 -7.11 1.67 -15.48
C ASN A 49 -5.61 1.90 -15.31
N ALA A 50 -5.12 1.73 -14.08
CA ALA A 50 -3.74 1.99 -13.74
C ALA A 50 -2.77 1.12 -14.57
N GLU A 51 -3.09 -0.15 -14.78
CA GLU A 51 -2.27 -1.10 -15.55
C GLU A 51 -2.11 -0.64 -17.00
N THR A 52 -3.20 -0.26 -17.69
CA THR A 52 -3.15 0.25 -19.06
C THR A 52 -2.28 1.50 -19.18
N TYR A 53 -2.37 2.41 -18.20
CA TYR A 53 -1.55 3.62 -18.20
C TYR A 53 -0.06 3.32 -17.99
N ILE A 54 0.27 2.40 -17.09
CA ILE A 54 1.65 1.97 -16.87
C ILE A 54 2.20 1.29 -18.13
N GLY A 55 1.47 0.33 -18.71
CA GLY A 55 1.89 -0.35 -19.94
C GLY A 55 2.11 0.62 -21.11
N ARG A 56 1.19 1.58 -21.27
CA ARG A 56 1.31 2.65 -22.26
C ARG A 56 2.56 3.50 -22.04
N TRP A 57 2.80 3.99 -20.81
CA TRP A 57 3.95 4.82 -20.46
C TRP A 57 5.28 4.09 -20.72
N ILE A 58 5.41 2.84 -20.28
CA ILE A 58 6.59 2.00 -20.52
C ILE A 58 6.88 1.89 -22.00
N LYS A 59 5.84 1.60 -22.81
CA LYS A 59 5.96 1.47 -24.27
C LYS A 59 6.34 2.79 -24.94
N GLU A 60 5.69 3.90 -24.59
CA GLU A 60 5.95 5.22 -25.19
C GLU A 60 7.35 5.74 -24.87
N ARG A 61 7.89 5.39 -23.69
CA ARG A 61 9.28 5.71 -23.29
C ARG A 61 10.32 4.73 -23.82
N GLY A 62 9.91 3.64 -24.47
CA GLY A 62 10.82 2.61 -24.97
C GLY A 62 11.56 1.87 -23.85
N LEU A 63 10.95 1.78 -22.67
CA LEU A 63 11.51 1.08 -21.52
C LEU A 63 11.29 -0.42 -21.64
N THR A 64 12.19 -1.19 -21.06
CA THR A 64 12.05 -2.64 -20.93
C THR A 64 11.50 -2.95 -19.53
N PRO A 65 10.30 -3.58 -19.43
CA PRO A 65 9.77 -4.00 -18.13
C PRO A 65 10.79 -4.84 -17.35
N GLU A 66 10.77 -4.71 -16.04
CA GLU A 66 11.61 -5.40 -15.04
C GLU A 66 13.12 -5.10 -15.14
N LYS A 67 13.59 -4.60 -16.28
CA LYS A 67 14.99 -4.18 -16.48
C LYS A 67 15.20 -2.67 -16.23
N ASP A 68 14.29 -1.85 -16.73
CA ASP A 68 14.38 -0.39 -16.66
C ASP A 68 13.37 0.19 -15.66
N VAL A 69 12.30 -0.54 -15.35
CA VAL A 69 11.30 -0.21 -14.33
C VAL A 69 10.69 -1.49 -13.79
N LYS A 70 10.61 -1.60 -12.47
CA LYS A 70 9.94 -2.70 -11.78
C LYS A 70 8.47 -2.37 -11.56
N VAL A 71 7.58 -3.32 -11.87
CA VAL A 71 6.15 -3.19 -11.57
C VAL A 71 5.76 -4.24 -10.53
N ILE A 72 5.16 -3.79 -9.44
CA ILE A 72 4.49 -4.65 -8.45
C ILE A 72 2.99 -4.55 -8.72
N ASP A 73 2.38 -5.66 -9.12
CA ASP A 73 0.93 -5.70 -9.30
C ASP A 73 0.26 -6.55 -8.22
N LYS A 74 -1.06 -6.41 -8.06
CA LYS A 74 -1.80 -7.09 -7.01
C LYS A 74 -3.04 -7.79 -7.56
N VAL A 75 -3.18 -9.07 -7.21
CA VAL A 75 -4.32 -9.92 -7.54
C VAL A 75 -5.20 -10.10 -6.31
N GLY A 76 -6.46 -9.68 -6.40
CA GLY A 76 -7.47 -9.89 -5.37
C GLY A 76 -8.45 -11.01 -5.75
N LEU A 77 -8.98 -11.70 -4.75
CA LEU A 77 -10.00 -12.74 -4.95
C LEU A 77 -11.43 -12.19 -5.08
N TRP A 78 -11.59 -10.88 -5.00
CA TRP A 78 -12.90 -10.23 -5.03
C TRP A 78 -12.84 -8.83 -5.60
N TYR A 79 -13.97 -8.37 -6.12
CA TYR A 79 -14.17 -6.96 -6.49
C TYR A 79 -15.57 -6.49 -6.05
N ASN A 80 -15.76 -5.18 -5.99
CA ASN A 80 -17.06 -4.60 -5.72
C ASN A 80 -17.87 -4.50 -7.01
N GLU A 81 -18.97 -5.26 -7.13
CA GLU A 81 -19.77 -5.30 -8.34
C GLU A 81 -20.68 -4.07 -8.50
N ASN A 82 -21.08 -3.47 -7.41
CA ASN A 82 -21.98 -2.31 -7.40
C ASN A 82 -21.67 -1.33 -6.28
N LYS A 83 -22.37 -0.17 -6.28
CA LYS A 83 -22.20 0.86 -5.25
C LYS A 83 -22.61 0.40 -3.84
N ASP A 84 -23.37 -0.68 -3.74
CA ASP A 84 -23.87 -1.24 -2.48
C ASP A 84 -22.86 -2.19 -1.82
N GLY A 85 -21.68 -2.35 -2.41
CA GLY A 85 -20.58 -3.10 -1.82
C GLY A 85 -20.72 -4.62 -1.92
N GLU A 86 -21.55 -5.11 -2.82
CA GLU A 86 -21.66 -6.53 -3.09
C GLU A 86 -20.33 -7.05 -3.70
N ARG A 87 -19.71 -8.01 -3.02
CA ARG A 87 -18.40 -8.56 -3.40
C ARG A 87 -18.58 -9.82 -4.23
N LYS A 88 -18.02 -9.83 -5.42
CA LYS A 88 -18.00 -10.99 -6.30
C LYS A 88 -16.61 -11.65 -6.28
N ILE A 89 -16.59 -12.96 -6.17
CA ILE A 89 -15.35 -13.74 -6.28
C ILE A 89 -14.95 -13.80 -7.75
N GLN A 90 -13.65 -13.59 -8.00
CA GLN A 90 -13.04 -13.68 -9.33
C GLN A 90 -12.20 -14.95 -9.45
N ASP A 91 -12.02 -15.44 -10.67
CA ASP A 91 -11.02 -16.45 -10.99
C ASP A 91 -9.64 -15.78 -11.08
N PRO A 92 -8.66 -16.17 -10.24
CA PRO A 92 -7.33 -15.56 -10.27
C PRO A 92 -6.59 -15.75 -11.58
N SER A 93 -6.85 -16.82 -12.33
CA SER A 93 -6.20 -17.06 -13.63
C SER A 93 -6.69 -16.08 -14.68
N GLU A 94 -7.99 -15.77 -14.70
CA GLU A 94 -8.55 -14.73 -15.59
C GLU A 94 -7.96 -13.36 -15.26
N ILE A 95 -7.75 -13.06 -13.98
CA ILE A 95 -7.13 -11.79 -13.54
C ILE A 95 -5.69 -11.69 -14.06
N LEU A 96 -4.88 -12.74 -13.97
CA LEU A 96 -3.51 -12.74 -14.48
C LEU A 96 -3.47 -12.50 -16.00
N ASP A 97 -4.40 -13.09 -16.74
CA ASP A 97 -4.54 -12.86 -18.18
C ASP A 97 -4.92 -11.40 -18.49
N GLU A 98 -5.82 -10.81 -17.71
CA GLU A 98 -6.20 -9.39 -17.87
C GLU A 98 -5.04 -8.46 -17.53
N ILE A 99 -4.27 -8.72 -16.48
CA ILE A 99 -3.05 -7.96 -16.12
C ILE A 99 -2.09 -7.96 -17.31
N TYR A 100 -1.80 -9.15 -17.89
CA TYR A 100 -0.94 -9.27 -19.06
C TYR A 100 -1.47 -8.45 -20.25
N GLN A 101 -2.76 -8.52 -20.53
CA GLN A 101 -3.36 -7.77 -21.64
C GLN A 101 -3.26 -6.25 -21.45
N ARG A 102 -3.47 -5.75 -20.25
CA ARG A 102 -3.49 -4.32 -19.95
C ARG A 102 -2.08 -3.71 -19.87
N LEU A 103 -1.16 -4.38 -19.19
CA LEU A 103 0.24 -3.96 -19.11
C LEU A 103 1.01 -4.21 -20.41
N GLY A 104 0.65 -5.27 -21.17
CA GLY A 104 1.41 -5.76 -22.31
C GLY A 104 2.57 -6.68 -21.92
N PHE A 105 2.71 -7.03 -20.67
CA PHE A 105 3.69 -7.97 -20.11
C PHE A 105 3.18 -8.53 -18.77
N MET A 106 3.74 -9.65 -18.31
CA MET A 106 3.51 -10.17 -16.98
C MET A 106 4.54 -9.56 -16.01
N PRO A 107 4.12 -8.87 -14.93
CA PRO A 107 5.05 -8.41 -13.90
C PRO A 107 5.78 -9.58 -13.23
N GLU A 108 7.07 -9.43 -12.97
CA GLU A 108 7.81 -10.45 -12.21
C GLU A 108 7.42 -10.49 -10.73
N THR A 109 6.72 -9.46 -10.23
CA THR A 109 6.26 -9.36 -8.84
C THR A 109 4.75 -9.21 -8.76
N ILE A 110 4.09 -10.20 -8.14
CA ILE A 110 2.63 -10.19 -7.89
C ILE A 110 2.36 -10.37 -6.40
N LEU A 111 1.53 -9.49 -5.83
CA LEU A 111 1.07 -9.60 -4.44
C LEU A 111 -0.37 -10.10 -4.38
N ILE A 112 -0.69 -10.87 -3.34
CA ILE A 112 -2.07 -11.15 -2.96
C ILE A 112 -2.66 -9.84 -2.42
N HIS A 113 -3.73 -9.34 -3.08
CA HIS A 113 -4.34 -8.06 -2.72
C HIS A 113 -5.34 -8.21 -1.59
N ALA A 114 -5.21 -7.36 -0.57
CA ALA A 114 -6.18 -7.25 0.53
C ALA A 114 -6.47 -8.61 1.19
N LEU A 115 -5.40 -9.32 1.57
CA LEU A 115 -5.45 -10.63 2.21
C LEU A 115 -6.39 -10.60 3.43
N LYS A 116 -7.44 -11.44 3.42
CA LYS A 116 -8.46 -11.55 4.48
C LYS A 116 -9.37 -10.33 4.71
N ASP A 117 -9.35 -9.32 3.86
CA ASP A 117 -10.31 -8.20 3.95
C ASP A 117 -11.75 -8.68 3.68
N ALA A 118 -11.93 -9.70 2.85
CA ALA A 118 -13.21 -10.33 2.63
C ALA A 118 -13.41 -11.53 3.56
N LYS A 119 -14.15 -11.34 4.64
CA LYS A 119 -14.44 -12.40 5.65
C LYS A 119 -15.13 -13.64 5.08
N THR A 120 -15.78 -13.52 3.92
CA THR A 120 -16.48 -14.59 3.21
C THR A 120 -15.55 -15.54 2.45
N ILE A 121 -14.29 -15.13 2.23
CA ILE A 121 -13.31 -15.95 1.51
C ILE A 121 -12.53 -16.80 2.52
N SER A 122 -12.50 -18.10 2.28
CA SER A 122 -11.79 -19.03 3.14
C SER A 122 -10.28 -18.92 3.02
N ASP A 123 -9.56 -19.41 4.02
CA ASP A 123 -8.08 -19.45 4.01
C ASP A 123 -7.55 -20.27 2.83
N GLU A 124 -8.23 -21.39 2.51
CA GLU A 124 -7.85 -22.28 1.41
C GLU A 124 -7.81 -21.54 0.09
N LYS A 125 -8.75 -20.62 -0.18
CA LYS A 125 -8.78 -19.84 -1.41
C LYS A 125 -7.58 -18.90 -1.55
N TYR A 126 -7.12 -18.32 -0.45
CA TYR A 126 -5.90 -17.50 -0.46
C TYR A 126 -4.65 -18.35 -0.67
N LEU A 127 -4.62 -19.58 -0.13
CA LEU A 127 -3.52 -20.53 -0.36
C LEU A 127 -3.53 -21.07 -1.80
N GLU A 128 -4.71 -21.34 -2.38
CA GLU A 128 -4.85 -21.67 -3.80
C GLU A 128 -4.31 -20.54 -4.71
N LEU A 129 -4.60 -19.27 -4.38
CA LEU A 129 -4.02 -18.12 -5.09
C LEU A 129 -2.50 -18.05 -4.92
N ALA A 130 -1.98 -18.26 -3.71
CA ALA A 130 -0.54 -18.29 -3.47
C ALA A 130 0.13 -19.40 -4.30
N GLN A 131 -0.49 -20.58 -4.40
CA GLN A 131 0.01 -21.70 -5.21
C GLN A 131 -0.02 -21.36 -6.71
N LEU A 132 -1.09 -20.74 -7.21
CA LEU A 132 -1.17 -20.30 -8.59
C LEU A 132 -0.03 -19.33 -8.94
N ILE A 133 0.25 -18.36 -8.07
CA ILE A 133 1.35 -17.41 -8.23
C ILE A 133 2.70 -18.16 -8.22
N GLU A 134 2.87 -19.12 -7.29
CA GLU A 134 4.08 -19.96 -7.20
C GLU A 134 4.32 -20.75 -8.50
N ASP A 135 3.27 -21.30 -9.10
CA ASP A 135 3.36 -22.14 -10.29
C ASP A 135 3.49 -21.34 -11.60
N THR A 136 3.17 -20.04 -11.59
CA THR A 136 3.26 -19.18 -12.79
C THR A 136 4.72 -18.83 -13.08
N ALA A 137 5.26 -19.33 -14.19
CA ALA A 137 6.70 -19.28 -14.50
C ALA A 137 7.27 -17.86 -14.66
N ASP A 138 6.46 -16.93 -15.17
CA ASP A 138 6.90 -15.54 -15.41
C ASP A 138 6.98 -14.71 -14.12
N ILE A 139 6.25 -15.10 -13.07
CA ILE A 139 6.31 -14.47 -11.77
C ILE A 139 7.54 -15.01 -11.01
N LYS A 140 8.41 -14.14 -10.55
CA LYS A 140 9.65 -14.47 -9.82
C LYS A 140 9.56 -14.21 -8.34
N GLU A 141 8.80 -13.19 -7.96
CA GLU A 141 8.64 -12.74 -6.59
C GLU A 141 7.16 -12.58 -6.27
N SER A 142 6.79 -12.84 -5.05
CA SER A 142 5.42 -12.64 -4.59
C SER A 142 5.38 -12.04 -3.18
N GLY A 143 4.20 -11.81 -2.70
CA GLY A 143 3.94 -11.29 -1.37
C GLY A 143 2.45 -11.05 -1.16
N PHE A 144 2.13 -10.20 -0.22
CA PHE A 144 0.75 -9.83 0.04
C PHE A 144 0.62 -8.39 0.55
N SER A 145 -0.56 -7.81 0.38
CA SER A 145 -1.00 -6.62 1.10
C SER A 145 -2.13 -7.01 2.05
N ALA A 146 -2.12 -6.49 3.28
CA ALA A 146 -3.12 -6.86 4.26
C ALA A 146 -3.39 -5.74 5.27
N HIS A 147 -4.66 -5.62 5.68
CA HIS A 147 -5.12 -4.82 6.82
C HIS A 147 -5.54 -5.77 7.93
N MET A 148 -4.62 -6.13 8.82
CA MET A 148 -4.90 -7.12 9.87
C MET A 148 -4.31 -6.71 11.20
N GLU A 149 -4.92 -7.25 12.26
CA GLU A 149 -4.39 -7.21 13.61
C GLU A 149 -3.14 -8.09 13.73
N PHE A 150 -2.43 -7.93 14.83
CA PHE A 150 -1.10 -8.51 15.01
C PHE A 150 -1.10 -10.04 14.94
N GLU A 151 -1.97 -10.73 15.70
CA GLU A 151 -1.97 -12.20 15.76
C GLU A 151 -2.34 -12.86 14.42
N PRO A 152 -3.41 -12.43 13.71
CA PRO A 152 -3.69 -12.91 12.36
C PRO A 152 -2.54 -12.65 11.38
N LEU A 153 -1.88 -11.50 11.48
CA LEU A 153 -0.73 -11.18 10.64
C LEU A 153 0.41 -12.19 10.81
N ILE A 154 0.80 -12.48 12.06
CA ILE A 154 1.87 -13.47 12.35
C ILE A 154 1.55 -14.83 11.74
N MET A 155 0.31 -15.28 11.91
CA MET A 155 -0.14 -16.57 11.35
C MET A 155 -0.01 -16.58 9.82
N TRP A 156 -0.41 -15.51 9.13
CA TRP A 156 -0.34 -15.43 7.67
C TRP A 156 1.08 -15.27 7.15
N LEU A 157 1.92 -14.49 7.83
CA LEU A 157 3.35 -14.39 7.51
C LEU A 157 4.01 -15.77 7.51
N GLN A 158 3.72 -16.59 8.54
CA GLN A 158 4.26 -17.94 8.64
C GLN A 158 3.71 -18.87 7.56
N LYS A 159 2.37 -18.90 7.35
CA LYS A 159 1.73 -19.74 6.34
C LYS A 159 2.23 -19.46 4.93
N LEU A 160 2.32 -18.18 4.54
CA LEU A 160 2.76 -17.80 3.20
C LEU A 160 4.26 -18.01 2.98
N LYS A 161 5.07 -18.01 4.04
CA LYS A 161 6.52 -18.26 3.93
C LYS A 161 6.87 -19.67 3.46
N GLU A 162 5.91 -20.59 3.43
CA GLU A 162 6.08 -21.92 2.84
C GLU A 162 6.23 -21.89 1.30
N PHE A 163 5.78 -20.83 0.65
CA PHE A 163 5.95 -20.61 -0.79
C PHE A 163 7.28 -19.90 -1.09
N SER A 164 8.03 -20.41 -2.05
CA SER A 164 9.42 -19.99 -2.28
C SER A 164 9.57 -18.57 -2.83
N LYS A 165 8.56 -18.09 -3.57
CA LYS A 165 8.54 -16.75 -4.16
C LYS A 165 8.14 -15.65 -3.15
N GLN A 166 7.67 -16.00 -1.95
CA GLN A 166 7.21 -15.04 -0.96
C GLN A 166 8.34 -14.16 -0.44
N LYS A 167 8.29 -12.90 -0.83
CA LYS A 167 9.32 -11.89 -0.56
C LYS A 167 8.76 -10.64 0.12
N TYR A 168 7.57 -10.18 -0.26
CA TYR A 168 7.06 -8.89 0.18
C TYR A 168 5.90 -9.00 1.15
N ALA A 169 5.90 -8.13 2.19
CA ALA A 169 4.77 -7.87 3.06
C ALA A 169 4.44 -6.38 3.00
N MET A 170 3.32 -6.02 2.37
CA MET A 170 2.84 -4.64 2.27
C MET A 170 1.79 -4.40 3.36
N LEU A 171 2.12 -3.58 4.34
CA LEU A 171 1.37 -3.41 5.57
C LEU A 171 1.04 -1.93 5.82
N PRO A 172 -0.15 -1.61 6.34
CA PRO A 172 -0.49 -0.24 6.68
C PRO A 172 0.28 0.23 7.91
N TYR A 173 0.88 1.41 7.83
CA TYR A 173 1.56 2.01 8.96
C TYR A 173 1.53 3.54 8.86
N SER A 174 1.08 4.15 9.93
CA SER A 174 1.03 5.61 10.07
C SER A 174 1.35 6.02 11.50
N VAL A 175 1.32 7.31 11.78
CA VAL A 175 1.44 7.83 13.14
C VAL A 175 0.39 7.24 14.09
N LEU A 176 -0.77 6.82 13.59
CA LEU A 176 -1.83 6.22 14.40
C LEU A 176 -1.50 4.78 14.83
N SER A 177 -0.59 4.10 14.15
CA SER A 177 -0.22 2.70 14.45
C SER A 177 0.41 2.51 15.82
N ASP A 178 1.15 3.50 16.30
CA ASP A 178 1.89 3.44 17.55
C ASP A 178 1.15 4.14 18.73
N ILE A 179 -0.10 4.55 18.52
CA ILE A 179 -0.92 5.11 19.60
C ILE A 179 -1.54 3.96 20.40
N PRO A 180 -1.23 3.83 21.69
CA PRO A 180 -1.79 2.77 22.52
C PRO A 180 -3.32 2.81 22.54
N ASN A 181 -3.94 1.64 22.42
CA ASN A 181 -5.39 1.45 22.50
C ASN A 181 -6.23 2.21 21.48
N ILE A 182 -5.63 2.65 20.37
CA ILE A 182 -6.36 3.40 19.34
C ILE A 182 -7.61 2.65 18.81
N TRP A 183 -7.59 1.31 18.91
CA TRP A 183 -8.65 0.41 18.44
C TRP A 183 -9.59 -0.08 19.55
N HIS A 184 -9.42 0.42 20.77
CA HIS A 184 -10.24 0.02 21.90
C HIS A 184 -10.79 1.27 22.63
N ASP A 185 -12.03 1.17 23.09
CA ASP A 185 -12.58 2.19 23.97
C ASP A 185 -12.02 2.07 25.41
N ALA A 186 -12.40 2.99 26.28
CA ALA A 186 -11.96 3.00 27.68
C ALA A 186 -12.40 1.74 28.48
N GLN A 187 -13.34 0.96 27.96
CA GLN A 187 -13.85 -0.29 28.50
C GLN A 187 -13.17 -1.52 27.88
N GLY A 188 -12.19 -1.33 26.99
CA GLY A 188 -11.48 -2.40 26.30
C GLY A 188 -12.29 -3.04 25.16
N LYS A 189 -13.42 -2.43 24.73
CA LYS A 189 -14.19 -2.90 23.60
C LYS A 189 -13.50 -2.46 22.31
N HIS A 190 -13.21 -3.44 21.44
CA HIS A 190 -12.61 -3.19 20.14
C HIS A 190 -13.53 -2.36 19.25
N PHE A 191 -13.02 -1.28 18.66
CA PHE A 191 -13.74 -0.55 17.63
C PHE A 191 -13.88 -1.42 16.38
N SER A 192 -15.00 -1.23 15.64
CA SER A 192 -15.15 -1.87 14.34
C SER A 192 -13.99 -1.48 13.42
N GLN A 193 -13.69 -2.31 12.43
CA GLN A 193 -12.60 -2.11 11.47
C GLN A 193 -12.60 -0.74 10.75
N GLU A 194 -13.63 0.06 10.94
CA GLU A 194 -13.86 1.32 10.25
C GLU A 194 -13.62 2.57 11.12
N LYS A 195 -13.50 2.42 12.45
CA LYS A 195 -13.35 3.58 13.34
C LYS A 195 -12.40 3.30 14.49
N ASN A 196 -11.52 4.23 14.76
CA ASN A 196 -10.66 4.25 15.95
C ASN A 196 -11.22 5.18 17.04
N ILE A 197 -10.48 5.40 18.14
CA ILE A 197 -10.89 6.27 19.25
C ILE A 197 -11.21 7.71 18.82
N TYR A 198 -10.72 8.17 17.68
CA TYR A 198 -10.99 9.50 17.12
C TYR A 198 -12.22 9.52 16.21
N GLY A 199 -12.95 8.40 16.06
CA GLY A 199 -14.08 8.30 15.15
C GLY A 199 -13.72 8.39 13.66
N ILE A 200 -12.43 8.31 13.34
CA ILE A 200 -11.92 8.35 11.97
C ILE A 200 -12.10 6.97 11.36
N ASP A 201 -12.74 6.94 10.19
CA ASP A 201 -12.93 5.72 9.41
C ASP A 201 -11.61 5.35 8.72
N VAL A 202 -10.84 4.48 9.35
CA VAL A 202 -9.55 3.97 8.87
C VAL A 202 -9.47 2.45 9.03
N TRP A 203 -8.63 1.84 8.21
CA TRP A 203 -8.37 0.40 8.31
C TRP A 203 -7.46 0.09 9.50
N PRO A 204 -7.53 -1.14 10.06
CA PRO A 204 -6.56 -1.58 11.05
C PRO A 204 -5.13 -1.41 10.54
N ASN A 205 -4.31 -0.75 11.32
CA ASN A 205 -2.90 -0.55 11.03
C ASN A 205 -2.05 -1.63 11.67
N CYS A 206 -1.00 -2.02 10.96
CA CYS A 206 0.04 -2.85 11.53
C CYS A 206 0.86 -2.02 12.54
N THR A 207 1.28 -2.65 13.62
CA THR A 207 2.21 -2.04 14.57
C THR A 207 3.66 -2.16 14.08
N LYS A 208 4.56 -1.37 14.63
CA LYS A 208 6.00 -1.51 14.40
C LYS A 208 6.51 -2.92 14.67
N GLU A 209 5.97 -3.60 15.70
CA GLU A 209 6.30 -4.98 16.02
C GLU A 209 5.90 -5.97 14.90
N GLY A 210 4.77 -5.75 14.22
CA GLY A 210 4.38 -6.55 13.05
C GLY A 210 5.38 -6.44 11.90
N PHE A 211 5.91 -5.24 11.63
CA PHE A 211 7.01 -5.04 10.67
C PHE A 211 8.27 -5.77 11.08
N LYS A 212 8.64 -5.71 12.37
CA LYS A 212 9.79 -6.42 12.91
C LYS A 212 9.66 -7.93 12.69
N VAL A 213 8.51 -8.53 13.02
CA VAL A 213 8.28 -9.96 12.81
C VAL A 213 8.35 -10.33 11.34
N ALA A 214 7.79 -9.51 10.43
CA ALA A 214 7.91 -9.73 8.99
C ALA A 214 9.39 -9.74 8.55
N LYS A 215 10.20 -8.80 9.04
CA LYS A 215 11.66 -8.76 8.76
C LYS A 215 12.38 -9.99 9.33
N ASP A 216 12.09 -10.39 10.55
CA ASP A 216 12.70 -11.55 11.21
C ASP A 216 12.39 -12.86 10.44
N LEU A 217 11.23 -12.92 9.77
CA LEU A 217 10.84 -14.01 8.87
C LEU A 217 11.44 -13.85 7.45
N GLY A 218 12.22 -12.81 7.18
CA GLY A 218 12.91 -12.59 5.91
C GLY A 218 12.04 -11.99 4.81
N TYR A 219 11.00 -11.24 5.16
CA TYR A 219 10.26 -10.41 4.21
C TYR A 219 10.96 -9.07 3.98
N GLU A 220 10.89 -8.57 2.76
CA GLU A 220 11.02 -7.15 2.48
C GLU A 220 9.68 -6.47 2.76
N THR A 221 9.70 -5.39 3.54
CA THR A 221 8.48 -4.77 4.04
C THR A 221 8.19 -3.46 3.34
N ILE A 222 6.92 -3.25 3.01
CA ILE A 222 6.44 -2.05 2.33
C ILE A 222 5.38 -1.40 3.22
N ILE A 223 5.58 -0.14 3.57
CA ILE A 223 4.54 0.66 4.21
C ILE A 223 3.52 1.06 3.16
N MET A 224 2.24 0.87 3.43
CA MET A 224 1.14 1.46 2.68
C MET A 224 0.31 2.41 3.55
N ILE A 225 -0.42 3.31 2.91
CA ILE A 225 -1.32 4.31 3.54
C ILE A 225 -0.69 5.14 4.67
N PRO A 226 0.54 5.67 4.52
CA PRO A 226 1.25 6.39 5.58
C PRO A 226 0.50 7.65 6.05
N ARG A 227 -0.45 8.16 5.26
CA ARG A 227 -1.31 9.31 5.54
C ARG A 227 -2.78 8.94 5.69
N GLU A 228 -3.10 7.66 6.01
CA GLU A 228 -4.46 7.18 6.19
C GLU A 228 -5.40 7.56 5.02
N GLN A 229 -4.91 7.40 3.78
CA GLN A 229 -5.63 7.83 2.57
C GLN A 229 -6.03 9.32 2.59
N GLY A 230 -5.22 10.16 3.23
CA GLY A 230 -5.49 11.60 3.39
C GLY A 230 -6.45 11.93 4.53
N LYS A 231 -7.01 10.94 5.24
CA LYS A 231 -7.90 11.16 6.39
C LYS A 231 -7.20 11.78 7.59
N ILE A 232 -5.87 11.69 7.64
CA ILE A 232 -5.07 12.33 8.68
C ILE A 232 -5.30 13.85 8.75
N LYS A 233 -5.80 14.47 7.69
CA LYS A 233 -6.22 15.87 7.66
C LYS A 233 -7.35 16.17 8.65
N GLN A 234 -8.12 15.17 9.04
CA GLN A 234 -9.20 15.31 10.02
C GLN A 234 -8.66 15.47 11.45
N ILE A 235 -7.41 15.06 11.70
CA ILE A 235 -6.76 15.15 13.00
C ILE A 235 -6.05 16.50 13.17
N SER A 236 -5.59 17.12 12.08
CA SER A 236 -4.89 18.42 12.16
C SER A 236 -5.07 19.27 10.90
N TYR A 237 -5.20 20.58 11.12
CA TYR A 237 -5.36 21.58 10.08
C TYR A 237 -4.04 22.17 9.59
N ALA A 238 -2.89 21.82 10.17
CA ALA A 238 -1.61 22.39 9.79
C ALA A 238 -1.10 21.79 8.46
N PRO A 239 -0.76 22.59 7.43
CA PRO A 239 -0.30 22.06 6.14
C PRO A 239 0.92 21.14 6.21
N LEU A 240 1.79 21.34 7.19
CA LEU A 240 3.00 20.53 7.40
C LEU A 240 2.74 19.15 8.01
N TRP A 241 1.56 18.91 8.56
CA TRP A 241 1.25 17.65 9.23
C TRP A 241 1.32 16.43 8.32
N GLN A 242 0.91 16.58 7.06
CA GLN A 242 0.97 15.47 6.12
C GLN A 242 2.41 15.00 5.91
N ASN A 243 3.36 15.95 5.84
CA ASN A 243 4.77 15.65 5.68
C ASN A 243 5.36 15.06 6.95
N TRP A 244 4.92 15.51 8.12
CA TRP A 244 5.35 14.93 9.40
C TRP A 244 4.84 13.51 9.57
N CYS A 245 3.57 13.24 9.24
CA CYS A 245 3.01 11.89 9.29
C CYS A 245 3.73 10.95 8.32
N PHE A 246 4.06 11.44 7.13
CA PHE A 246 4.83 10.67 6.17
C PHE A 246 6.26 10.41 6.68
N ARG A 247 6.92 11.43 7.23
CA ARG A 247 8.24 11.28 7.85
C ARG A 247 8.20 10.30 9.01
N TYR A 248 7.17 10.37 9.86
CA TYR A 248 7.00 9.43 10.96
C TYR A 248 6.95 7.98 10.46
N ALA A 249 6.22 7.73 9.39
CA ALA A 249 6.18 6.42 8.77
C ALA A 249 7.55 6.01 8.20
N CYS A 250 8.27 6.93 7.54
CA CYS A 250 9.60 6.68 7.02
C CYS A 250 10.65 6.36 8.10
N ASP A 251 10.44 6.78 9.34
CA ASP A 251 11.35 6.49 10.46
C ASP A 251 11.15 5.09 11.08
N ASN A 252 10.30 4.24 10.49
CA ASN A 252 10.19 2.84 10.88
C ASN A 252 11.40 2.05 10.36
N GLU A 253 12.32 1.72 11.26
CA GLU A 253 13.57 1.01 10.94
C GLU A 253 13.38 -0.42 10.42
N PHE A 254 12.17 -0.98 10.54
CA PHE A 254 11.83 -2.30 10.04
C PHE A 254 11.18 -2.27 8.66
N ALA A 255 11.00 -1.08 8.07
CA ALA A 255 10.45 -0.94 6.74
C ALA A 255 11.55 -0.67 5.69
N ASP A 256 11.47 -1.37 4.56
CA ASP A 256 12.42 -1.20 3.45
C ASP A 256 11.93 -0.13 2.48
N TYR A 257 10.61 -0.10 2.24
CA TYR A 257 9.96 0.76 1.25
C TYR A 257 8.73 1.44 1.84
N ILE A 258 8.34 2.54 1.19
CA ILE A 258 7.08 3.23 1.46
C ILE A 258 6.35 3.48 0.15
N ALA A 259 5.09 3.01 0.05
CA ALA A 259 4.23 3.23 -1.10
C ALA A 259 3.36 4.47 -0.86
N GLU A 260 3.42 5.42 -1.78
CA GLU A 260 2.65 6.66 -1.73
C GLU A 260 2.08 7.01 -3.10
N SER A 261 0.86 7.51 -3.10
CA SER A 261 0.16 7.97 -4.31
C SER A 261 -0.09 9.46 -4.24
N SER A 262 0.36 10.19 -5.24
CA SER A 262 0.00 11.59 -5.44
C SER A 262 -0.18 11.90 -6.92
N LEU A 263 -1.17 12.72 -7.24
CA LEU A 263 -1.42 13.21 -8.59
C LEU A 263 -0.72 14.55 -8.86
N ASN A 264 0.12 15.00 -7.94
CA ASN A 264 0.90 16.22 -8.06
C ASN A 264 2.40 15.92 -8.06
N PRO A 265 3.13 16.19 -9.17
CA PRO A 265 4.56 15.96 -9.27
C PRO A 265 5.40 16.65 -8.17
N ALA A 266 4.96 17.83 -7.70
CA ALA A 266 5.65 18.55 -6.64
C ALA A 266 5.56 17.79 -5.30
N HIS A 267 4.39 17.20 -4.99
CA HIS A 267 4.24 16.39 -3.79
C HIS A 267 5.07 15.11 -3.87
N ILE A 268 5.15 14.47 -5.04
CA ILE A 268 6.01 13.28 -5.22
C ILE A 268 7.48 13.61 -4.98
N LYS A 269 7.98 14.76 -5.49
CA LYS A 269 9.36 15.21 -5.23
C LYS A 269 9.61 15.45 -3.74
N GLU A 270 8.65 16.05 -3.05
CA GLU A 270 8.73 16.28 -1.61
C GLU A 270 8.71 14.95 -0.84
N ASP A 271 7.85 14.00 -1.23
CA ASP A 271 7.76 12.67 -0.62
C ASP A 271 9.04 11.86 -0.81
N ILE A 272 9.67 11.95 -1.98
CA ILE A 272 10.98 11.35 -2.24
C ILE A 272 12.03 11.94 -1.29
N ALA A 273 12.13 13.27 -1.20
CA ALA A 273 13.08 13.93 -0.32
C ALA A 273 12.87 13.55 1.16
N ILE A 274 11.61 13.43 1.60
CA ILE A 274 11.28 12.97 2.96
C ILE A 274 11.73 11.52 3.15
N ALA A 275 11.40 10.62 2.22
CA ALA A 275 11.74 9.21 2.32
C ALA A 275 13.25 8.97 2.36
N GLU A 276 14.02 9.76 1.61
CA GLU A 276 15.50 9.69 1.57
C GLU A 276 16.17 10.43 2.75
N GLY A 277 15.40 11.09 3.60
CA GLY A 277 15.92 11.77 4.79
C GLY A 277 16.49 13.16 4.51
N GLU A 278 16.27 13.73 3.34
CA GLU A 278 16.70 15.09 3.00
C GLU A 278 15.83 16.16 3.66
N TRP A 279 14.60 15.80 4.03
CA TRP A 279 13.70 16.71 4.70
C TRP A 279 13.98 16.73 6.20
N TYR A 280 14.48 17.85 6.71
CA TYR A 280 14.76 18.04 8.14
C TYR A 280 13.65 18.81 8.81
N HIS A 281 13.14 18.25 9.92
CA HIS A 281 12.32 18.98 10.89
C HIS A 281 13.01 18.94 12.26
N PRO A 282 13.07 20.08 12.99
CA PRO A 282 13.79 20.17 14.28
C PRO A 282 13.16 19.34 15.40
N THR A 283 11.93 18.89 15.23
CA THR A 283 11.24 18.05 16.22
C THR A 283 11.62 16.60 15.99
N ASN A 284 12.08 15.90 17.03
CA ASN A 284 12.33 14.48 16.95
C ASN A 284 11.03 13.67 16.80
N ARG A 285 11.15 12.37 16.44
CA ARG A 285 10.00 11.48 16.21
C ARG A 285 9.05 11.42 17.41
N GLU A 286 9.58 11.32 18.63
CA GLU A 286 8.77 11.24 19.85
C GLU A 286 8.01 12.55 20.10
N GLY A 287 8.65 13.69 19.96
CA GLY A 287 8.00 14.99 20.07
C GLY A 287 6.95 15.24 18.98
N LEU A 288 7.13 14.69 17.77
CA LEU A 288 6.10 14.71 16.73
C LEU A 288 4.88 13.88 17.13
N ARG A 289 5.11 12.66 17.58
CA ARG A 289 4.05 11.76 18.06
C ARG A 289 3.27 12.40 19.21
N ASP A 290 3.97 12.90 20.23
CA ASP A 290 3.36 13.50 21.42
C ASP A 290 2.54 14.75 21.07
N LYS A 291 3.01 15.54 20.11
CA LYS A 291 2.28 16.69 19.60
C LYS A 291 1.02 16.28 18.84
N ILE A 292 1.10 15.24 17.98
CA ILE A 292 -0.04 14.69 17.27
C ILE A 292 -1.08 14.16 18.26
N ILE A 293 -0.66 13.42 19.29
CA ILE A 293 -1.54 12.89 20.33
C ILE A 293 -2.22 14.03 21.10
N SER A 294 -1.46 15.02 21.56
CA SER A 294 -2.02 16.13 22.36
C SER A 294 -3.02 16.97 21.56
N GLU A 295 -2.74 17.26 20.29
CA GLU A 295 -3.68 18.00 19.44
C GLU A 295 -4.89 17.17 19.04
N SER A 296 -4.74 15.83 18.90
CA SER A 296 -5.86 14.92 18.64
C SER A 296 -6.78 14.75 19.87
N GLU A 297 -6.24 14.81 21.09
CA GLU A 297 -7.01 14.82 22.33
C GLU A 297 -7.85 16.10 22.47
N GLU A 298 -7.32 17.26 22.03
CA GLU A 298 -8.09 18.51 21.97
C GLU A 298 -9.23 18.44 20.94
N LEU A 299 -9.05 17.70 19.84
CA LEU A 299 -10.09 17.46 18.82
C LEU A 299 -11.10 16.37 19.22
N GLY A 300 -10.71 15.43 20.07
CA GLY A 300 -11.54 14.31 20.56
C GLY A 300 -12.61 14.71 21.59
N ASN A 301 -12.70 15.96 21.95
CA ASN A 301 -13.79 16.52 22.77
C ASN A 301 -15.00 17.00 21.91
N TRP A 302 -15.26 16.34 20.78
CA TRP A 302 -16.39 16.60 19.91
C TRP A 302 -17.59 15.70 20.24
#